data_44ee1a5f80cbaabe098cd51de9eb700e
#
_entry.id   44ee1a5f80cbaabe098cd51de9eb700e
#
_cell.length_a   1.000
_cell.length_b   1.000
_cell.length_c   1.000
_cell.angle_alpha   90.00
_cell.angle_beta   90.00
_cell.angle_gamma   90.00
#
_symmetry.space_group_name_H-M   'P 1'
#
loop_
_entity.id
_entity.type
_entity.pdbx_description
1 polymer ?
#
loop_
_entity_poly.entity_id
_entity_poly.type
_entity_poly.pdbx_seq_one_letter_code
_entity_poly.pdbx_strand_id
1 'polypeptide(L)'
;MITSSQNAYQYMWSNDESTEIIWKVGMTISSYGGALGQIFFNYDFQSFKPDYVPATWVLNLYSEQDLRFAANFVTQPTGYPHGLQWPLVAKYFGNESFIAQNMLHICMPKVFRLSEQYLIRAEARANQKNYSGASKDLSDLRRARFQGGNGTISVSEQNWLEIIEEERVRELYMEGFRLQDLKRWHKGFERKPQEQSLTNGSSLKIEADDVRFVWPIPKHELESPGSQIQPNESNK
;
A
#
# COMPACT_ATOMS: atom_id res chain seq x y z
N MET A 1 6.97 -4.09 -19.01
CA MET A 1 7.32 -5.46 -18.55
C MET A 1 7.37 -5.42 -17.03
N ILE A 2 6.93 -6.46 -16.32
CA ILE A 2 7.04 -6.53 -14.86
C ILE A 2 8.52 -6.67 -14.49
N THR A 3 8.97 -5.86 -13.53
CA THR A 3 10.34 -5.93 -13.00
C THR A 3 10.56 -7.23 -12.21
N SER A 4 11.68 -7.91 -12.43
CA SER A 4 11.96 -9.24 -11.88
C SER A 4 13.27 -9.32 -11.09
N SER A 5 13.89 -8.20 -10.79
CA SER A 5 15.04 -8.12 -9.90
C SER A 5 14.79 -7.17 -8.75
N GLN A 6 15.40 -7.44 -7.60
CA GLN A 6 15.30 -6.58 -6.42
C GLN A 6 15.75 -5.15 -6.73
N ASN A 7 16.88 -4.98 -7.39
CA ASN A 7 17.41 -3.65 -7.73
C ASN A 7 16.46 -2.88 -8.66
N ALA A 8 15.88 -3.51 -9.67
CA ALA A 8 14.93 -2.86 -10.57
C ALA A 8 13.61 -2.50 -9.87
N TYR A 9 13.16 -3.34 -8.93
CA TYR A 9 11.98 -3.06 -8.13
C TYR A 9 12.23 -1.92 -7.14
N GLN A 10 13.38 -1.89 -6.47
CA GLN A 10 13.78 -0.78 -5.59
C GLN A 10 13.95 0.51 -6.38
N TYR A 11 14.59 0.45 -7.55
CA TYR A 11 14.79 1.60 -8.45
C TYR A 11 13.45 2.25 -8.86
N MET A 12 12.41 1.46 -9.08
CA MET A 12 11.07 1.98 -9.36
C MET A 12 10.55 2.91 -8.24
N TRP A 13 10.93 2.67 -6.99
CA TRP A 13 10.50 3.46 -5.84
C TRP A 13 11.45 4.60 -5.50
N SER A 14 12.75 4.42 -5.69
CA SER A 14 13.77 5.44 -5.39
C SER A 14 13.98 6.45 -6.51
N ASN A 15 13.61 6.12 -7.75
CA ASN A 15 13.80 7.00 -8.92
C ASN A 15 12.49 7.33 -9.65
N ASP A 16 11.39 6.71 -9.26
CA ASP A 16 10.08 6.85 -9.91
C ASP A 16 10.10 6.48 -11.40
N GLU A 17 10.97 5.54 -11.79
CA GLU A 17 11.13 5.08 -13.17
C GLU A 17 11.11 3.57 -13.28
N SER A 18 10.32 3.05 -14.20
CA SER A 18 10.25 1.64 -14.54
C SER A 18 9.39 1.42 -15.77
N THR A 19 9.69 0.37 -16.53
CA THR A 19 8.81 -0.12 -17.61
C THR A 19 7.48 -0.69 -17.09
N GLU A 20 7.35 -0.86 -15.78
CA GLU A 20 6.13 -1.31 -15.12
C GLU A 20 5.14 -0.16 -14.85
N ILE A 21 5.61 1.07 -14.81
CA ILE A 21 4.78 2.24 -14.56
C ILE A 21 4.01 2.58 -15.84
N ILE A 22 2.69 2.52 -15.77
CA ILE A 22 1.80 2.91 -16.88
C ILE A 22 1.55 4.42 -16.81
N TRP A 23 1.29 4.92 -15.59
CA TRP A 23 1.09 6.35 -15.37
C TRP A 23 1.53 6.74 -13.96
N LYS A 24 2.23 7.87 -13.87
CA LYS A 24 2.63 8.54 -12.63
C LYS A 24 2.32 10.02 -12.69
N VAL A 25 2.16 10.65 -11.53
CA VAL A 25 2.10 12.10 -11.43
C VAL A 25 3.54 12.63 -11.51
N GLY A 26 3.88 13.27 -12.62
CA GLY A 26 5.21 13.83 -12.81
C GLY A 26 5.45 15.05 -11.92
N MET A 27 6.65 15.11 -11.33
CA MET A 27 7.09 16.21 -10.48
C MET A 27 8.50 16.67 -10.93
N THR A 28 8.81 17.92 -10.66
CA THR A 28 10.14 18.50 -10.86
C THR A 28 10.60 19.21 -9.60
N ILE A 29 11.88 19.53 -9.51
CA ILE A 29 12.45 20.27 -8.37
C ILE A 29 11.71 21.59 -8.12
N SER A 30 11.26 22.25 -9.18
CA SER A 30 10.55 23.54 -9.11
C SER A 30 9.02 23.41 -8.99
N SER A 31 8.47 22.21 -9.19
CA SER A 31 7.01 21.97 -9.14
C SER A 31 6.71 20.55 -8.65
N TYR A 32 6.33 20.42 -7.39
CA TYR A 32 6.03 19.13 -6.75
C TYR A 32 4.84 19.25 -5.78
N GLY A 33 4.20 18.12 -5.50
CA GLY A 33 2.94 18.06 -4.73
C GLY A 33 3.10 17.86 -3.23
N GLY A 34 4.33 17.85 -2.71
CA GLY A 34 4.61 17.63 -1.28
C GLY A 34 5.28 16.29 -0.98
N ALA A 35 5.57 16.06 0.29
CA ALA A 35 6.38 14.97 0.80
C ALA A 35 5.52 13.75 1.18
N LEU A 36 5.08 12.97 0.21
CA LEU A 36 4.24 11.79 0.43
C LEU A 36 4.84 10.82 1.47
N GLY A 37 6.15 10.65 1.45
CA GLY A 37 6.84 9.73 2.36
C GLY A 37 6.95 10.23 3.81
N GLN A 38 6.64 11.49 4.08
CA GLN A 38 6.79 12.05 5.43
C GLN A 38 5.99 11.28 6.47
N ILE A 39 4.76 10.90 6.19
CA ILE A 39 3.90 10.12 7.12
C ILE A 39 4.48 8.76 7.49
N PHE A 40 5.40 8.22 6.69
CA PHE A 40 6.02 6.91 6.90
C PHE A 40 7.39 7.00 7.56
N PHE A 41 8.05 8.16 7.50
CA PHE A 41 9.39 8.35 8.03
C PHE A 41 9.49 9.52 9.00
N ASN A 42 8.95 10.67 8.62
CA ASN A 42 9.07 11.93 9.35
C ASN A 42 10.50 12.11 9.88
N TYR A 43 11.48 12.01 8.97
CA TYR A 43 12.90 12.07 9.30
C TYR A 43 13.34 13.52 9.45
N ASP A 44 13.92 13.85 10.60
CA ASP A 44 14.39 15.20 10.94
C ASP A 44 15.93 15.33 10.91
N PHE A 45 16.64 14.47 10.18
CA PHE A 45 18.10 14.31 10.14
C PHE A 45 18.73 13.77 11.43
N GLN A 46 17.94 13.45 12.45
CA GLN A 46 18.38 12.84 13.70
C GLN A 46 17.66 11.54 14.01
N SER A 47 16.36 11.53 13.80
CA SER A 47 15.50 10.39 14.14
C SER A 47 14.34 10.22 13.18
N PHE A 48 13.77 9.03 13.17
CA PHE A 48 12.55 8.70 12.44
C PHE A 48 11.36 8.77 13.40
N LYS A 49 10.32 9.52 13.05
CA LYS A 49 9.08 9.68 13.84
C LYS A 49 7.84 9.44 12.97
N PRO A 50 7.69 8.24 12.38
CA PRO A 50 6.59 7.95 11.47
C PRO A 50 5.23 8.09 12.14
N ASP A 51 4.22 8.57 11.40
CA ASP A 51 2.83 8.57 11.85
C ASP A 51 2.20 7.18 11.67
N TYR A 52 2.71 6.41 10.71
CA TYR A 52 2.21 5.06 10.39
C TYR A 52 3.36 4.06 10.27
N VAL A 53 3.19 2.92 10.91
CA VAL A 53 4.08 1.76 10.79
C VAL A 53 3.30 0.54 10.29
N PRO A 54 3.97 -0.42 9.61
CA PRO A 54 3.31 -1.63 9.13
C PRO A 54 2.72 -2.43 10.29
N ALA A 55 1.55 -3.01 10.09
CA ALA A 55 1.00 -3.99 11.02
C ALA A 55 1.75 -5.33 10.89
N THR A 56 1.84 -6.07 12.00
CA THR A 56 2.57 -7.37 12.05
C THR A 56 2.05 -8.37 11.01
N TRP A 57 0.74 -8.45 10.80
CA TRP A 57 0.17 -9.39 9.84
C TRP A 57 0.60 -9.09 8.40
N VAL A 58 0.83 -7.82 8.05
CA VAL A 58 1.33 -7.44 6.72
C VAL A 58 2.77 -7.91 6.53
N LEU A 59 3.62 -7.69 7.54
CA LEU A 59 5.01 -8.14 7.50
C LEU A 59 5.09 -9.68 7.31
N ASN A 60 4.20 -10.41 7.97
CA ASN A 60 4.12 -11.87 7.89
C ASN A 60 3.64 -12.42 6.54
N LEU A 61 3.08 -11.59 5.66
CA LEU A 61 2.72 -12.00 4.30
C LEU A 61 3.93 -12.24 3.40
N TYR A 62 5.07 -11.65 3.72
CA TYR A 62 6.28 -11.75 2.90
C TYR A 62 7.19 -12.87 3.40
N SER A 63 7.78 -13.61 2.48
CA SER A 63 8.85 -14.54 2.77
C SER A 63 10.22 -13.89 2.48
N GLU A 64 11.30 -14.52 2.96
CA GLU A 64 12.68 -14.08 2.68
C GLU A 64 13.02 -14.04 1.19
N GLN A 65 12.30 -14.81 0.39
CA GLN A 65 12.50 -14.89 -1.06
C GLN A 65 11.70 -13.81 -1.83
N ASP A 66 10.81 -13.11 -1.15
CA ASP A 66 10.00 -12.05 -1.78
C ASP A 66 10.81 -10.75 -1.88
N LEU A 67 11.24 -10.42 -3.09
CA LEU A 67 12.06 -9.22 -3.33
C LEU A 67 11.37 -7.90 -2.92
N ARG A 68 10.05 -7.92 -2.75
CA ARG A 68 9.29 -6.74 -2.32
C ARG A 68 9.54 -6.37 -0.86
N PHE A 69 9.86 -7.34 -0.01
CA PHE A 69 10.09 -7.07 1.40
C PHE A 69 11.19 -6.03 1.60
N ALA A 70 12.36 -6.25 1.02
CA ALA A 70 13.50 -5.33 1.14
C ALA A 70 13.29 -3.97 0.44
N ALA A 71 12.37 -3.89 -0.52
CA ALA A 71 12.03 -2.62 -1.16
C ALA A 71 10.93 -1.85 -0.40
N ASN A 72 10.03 -2.58 0.26
CA ASN A 72 8.89 -1.99 0.94
C ASN A 72 9.18 -1.61 2.40
N PHE A 73 10.15 -2.27 3.04
CA PHE A 73 10.38 -2.11 4.48
C PHE A 73 11.86 -1.95 4.82
N VAL A 74 12.13 -1.15 5.84
CA VAL A 74 13.44 -0.98 6.47
C VAL A 74 13.28 -0.91 7.97
N THR A 75 14.18 -1.55 8.71
CA THR A 75 14.18 -1.46 10.18
C THR A 75 15.11 -0.33 10.61
N GLN A 76 14.57 0.63 11.33
CA GLN A 76 15.30 1.80 11.81
C GLN A 76 14.95 2.10 13.27
N PRO A 77 15.91 2.64 14.05
CA PRO A 77 15.60 3.20 15.36
C PRO A 77 14.69 4.41 15.20
N THR A 78 13.64 4.47 16.03
CA THR A 78 12.71 5.59 16.03
C THR A 78 12.99 6.56 17.17
N GLY A 79 12.57 7.82 17.02
CA GLY A 79 12.65 8.83 18.07
C GLY A 79 11.51 8.75 19.09
N TYR A 80 10.70 7.69 19.08
CA TYR A 80 9.66 7.48 20.07
C TYR A 80 10.23 6.95 21.40
N PRO A 81 9.51 7.14 22.51
CA PRO A 81 9.90 6.57 23.80
C PRO A 81 10.18 5.08 23.65
N HIS A 82 11.30 4.64 24.26
CA HIS A 82 11.83 3.28 24.21
C HIS A 82 12.79 2.97 23.05
N GLY A 83 13.04 3.89 22.08
CA GLY A 83 14.09 3.76 21.07
C GLY A 83 14.00 2.49 20.23
N LEU A 84 12.79 1.97 20.06
CA LEU A 84 12.56 0.69 19.42
C LEU A 84 12.91 0.76 17.94
N GLN A 85 13.58 -0.29 17.47
CA GLN A 85 13.78 -0.50 16.05
C GLN A 85 12.53 -1.13 15.46
N TRP A 86 11.85 -0.40 14.60
CA TRP A 86 10.64 -0.88 13.93
C TRP A 86 10.85 -1.02 12.43
N PRO A 87 10.25 -2.02 11.78
CA PRO A 87 10.02 -1.99 10.35
C PRO A 87 9.18 -0.75 9.98
N LEU A 88 9.72 0.08 9.08
CA LEU A 88 9.09 1.26 8.52
C LEU A 88 8.80 1.05 7.04
N VAL A 89 7.89 1.84 6.46
CA VAL A 89 7.53 1.72 5.04
C VAL A 89 8.57 2.41 4.16
N ALA A 90 9.58 1.70 3.67
CA ALA A 90 10.66 2.24 2.85
C ALA A 90 10.23 2.66 1.44
N LYS A 91 9.13 2.14 0.95
CA LYS A 91 8.59 2.34 -0.40
C LYS A 91 8.53 3.82 -0.83
N TYR A 92 8.31 4.72 0.11
CA TYR A 92 8.17 6.15 -0.12
C TYR A 92 9.27 6.98 0.56
N PHE A 93 10.46 6.43 0.69
CA PHE A 93 11.58 7.16 1.31
C PHE A 93 11.87 8.49 0.61
N GLY A 94 11.79 8.51 -0.70
CA GLY A 94 11.98 9.70 -1.52
C GLY A 94 12.67 9.37 -2.84
N ASN A 95 12.47 10.23 -3.82
CA ASN A 95 13.18 10.13 -5.09
C ASN A 95 14.59 10.71 -4.94
N GLU A 96 15.59 9.99 -5.43
CA GLU A 96 17.01 10.35 -5.29
C GLU A 96 17.35 11.75 -5.84
N SER A 97 16.70 12.18 -6.92
CA SER A 97 16.92 13.51 -7.50
C SER A 97 16.46 14.63 -6.56
N PHE A 98 15.39 14.42 -5.81
CA PHE A 98 14.90 15.37 -4.79
C PHE A 98 15.76 15.30 -3.52
N ILE A 99 16.14 14.11 -3.08
CA ILE A 99 17.01 13.91 -1.91
C ILE A 99 18.36 14.62 -2.12
N ALA A 100 18.93 14.55 -3.32
CA ALA A 100 20.17 15.25 -3.68
C ALA A 100 20.08 16.80 -3.55
N GLN A 101 18.87 17.34 -3.47
CA GLN A 101 18.58 18.75 -3.22
C GLN A 101 18.10 19.02 -1.77
N ASN A 102 18.32 18.09 -0.85
CA ASN A 102 17.80 18.11 0.53
C ASN A 102 16.26 18.16 0.63
N MET A 103 15.56 17.71 -0.41
CA MET A 103 14.10 17.63 -0.44
C MET A 103 13.67 16.19 -0.12
N LEU A 104 13.51 15.92 1.18
CA LEU A 104 13.22 14.58 1.67
C LEU A 104 11.77 14.15 1.40
N HIS A 105 11.56 12.85 1.27
CA HIS A 105 10.25 12.19 1.24
C HIS A 105 9.34 12.55 0.05
N ILE A 106 9.90 13.19 -0.99
CA ILE A 106 9.15 13.49 -2.23
C ILE A 106 9.24 12.29 -3.17
N CYS A 107 8.08 11.74 -3.52
CA CYS A 107 7.93 10.63 -4.44
C CYS A 107 6.81 10.95 -5.44
N MET A 108 6.99 10.57 -6.69
CA MET A 108 5.95 10.70 -7.71
C MET A 108 4.92 9.57 -7.55
N PRO A 109 3.65 9.87 -7.22
CA PRO A 109 2.62 8.85 -7.11
C PRO A 109 2.46 8.06 -8.40
N LYS A 110 2.56 6.74 -8.30
CA LYS A 110 2.34 5.79 -9.40
C LYS A 110 0.87 5.42 -9.41
N VAL A 111 0.10 6.07 -10.28
CA VAL A 111 -1.35 5.92 -10.32
C VAL A 111 -1.75 4.57 -10.92
N PHE A 112 -1.04 4.14 -11.99
CA PHE A 112 -1.27 2.83 -12.60
C PHE A 112 0.06 2.11 -12.83
N ARG A 113 0.10 0.85 -12.39
CA ARG A 113 1.21 -0.07 -12.60
C ARG A 113 0.75 -1.35 -13.30
N LEU A 114 1.62 -1.95 -14.07
CA LEU A 114 1.33 -3.19 -14.80
C LEU A 114 0.97 -4.35 -13.85
N SER A 115 1.60 -4.42 -12.70
CA SER A 115 1.30 -5.46 -11.69
C SER A 115 -0.15 -5.41 -11.21
N GLU A 116 -0.70 -4.22 -11.02
CA GLU A 116 -2.12 -4.06 -10.68
C GLU A 116 -3.01 -4.62 -11.78
N GLN A 117 -2.65 -4.43 -13.05
CA GLN A 117 -3.44 -4.95 -14.18
C GLN A 117 -3.48 -6.50 -14.20
N TYR A 118 -2.39 -7.15 -13.77
CA TYR A 118 -2.40 -8.61 -13.57
C TYR A 118 -3.37 -9.03 -12.47
N LEU A 119 -3.40 -8.28 -11.35
CA LEU A 119 -4.30 -8.56 -10.23
C LEU A 119 -5.77 -8.31 -10.59
N ILE A 120 -6.07 -7.22 -11.30
CA ILE A 120 -7.42 -6.94 -11.83
C ILE A 120 -7.88 -8.06 -12.76
N ARG A 121 -7.01 -8.48 -13.70
CA ARG A 121 -7.35 -9.53 -14.64
C ARG A 121 -7.51 -10.89 -13.96
N ALA A 122 -6.66 -11.21 -12.99
CA ALA A 122 -6.79 -12.43 -12.20
C ALA A 122 -8.14 -12.50 -11.49
N GLU A 123 -8.54 -11.41 -10.84
CA GLU A 123 -9.82 -11.32 -10.16
C GLU A 123 -11.02 -11.40 -11.11
N ALA A 124 -10.97 -10.69 -12.24
CA ALA A 124 -12.01 -10.76 -13.25
C ALA A 124 -12.18 -12.18 -13.82
N ARG A 125 -11.07 -12.90 -14.05
CA ARG A 125 -11.09 -14.31 -14.48
C ARG A 125 -11.67 -15.24 -13.42
N ALA A 126 -11.29 -15.05 -12.15
CA ALA A 126 -11.83 -15.85 -11.05
C ALA A 126 -13.35 -15.65 -10.89
N ASN A 127 -13.83 -14.41 -10.99
CA ASN A 127 -15.27 -14.11 -10.97
C ASN A 127 -16.03 -14.78 -12.14
N GLN A 128 -15.36 -14.99 -13.28
CA GLN A 128 -15.89 -15.74 -14.43
C GLN A 128 -15.67 -17.26 -14.31
N LYS A 129 -15.24 -17.75 -13.14
CA LYS A 129 -14.89 -19.16 -12.87
C LYS A 129 -13.73 -19.70 -13.72
N ASN A 130 -12.96 -18.82 -14.36
CA ASN A 130 -11.73 -19.17 -15.06
C ASN A 130 -10.54 -19.19 -14.09
N TYR A 131 -10.55 -20.15 -13.16
CA TYR A 131 -9.53 -20.28 -12.11
C TYR A 131 -8.13 -20.60 -12.66
N SER A 132 -8.04 -21.33 -13.77
CA SER A 132 -6.76 -21.60 -14.42
C SER A 132 -6.13 -20.34 -15.00
N GLY A 133 -6.92 -19.47 -15.62
CA GLY A 133 -6.48 -18.17 -16.12
C GLY A 133 -6.07 -17.23 -14.97
N ALA A 134 -6.82 -17.21 -13.87
CA ALA A 134 -6.48 -16.45 -12.67
C ALA A 134 -5.17 -16.95 -12.05
N SER A 135 -5.01 -18.27 -11.89
CA SER A 135 -3.77 -18.90 -11.40
C SER A 135 -2.56 -18.52 -12.26
N LYS A 136 -2.74 -18.48 -13.59
CA LYS A 136 -1.68 -18.07 -14.51
C LYS A 136 -1.25 -16.63 -14.27
N ASP A 137 -2.18 -15.68 -14.16
CA ASP A 137 -1.86 -14.27 -13.95
C ASP A 137 -1.13 -14.04 -12.62
N LEU A 138 -1.61 -14.65 -11.55
CA LEU A 138 -0.98 -14.58 -10.24
C LEU A 138 0.42 -15.21 -10.25
N SER A 139 0.57 -16.37 -10.91
CA SER A 139 1.87 -17.03 -11.04
C SER A 139 2.85 -16.21 -11.87
N ASP A 140 2.39 -15.56 -12.94
CA ASP A 140 3.24 -14.69 -13.76
C ASP A 140 3.75 -13.48 -12.96
N LEU A 141 2.88 -12.85 -12.16
CA LEU A 141 3.26 -11.77 -11.25
C LEU A 141 4.24 -12.27 -10.17
N ARG A 142 3.91 -13.36 -9.49
CA ARG A 142 4.71 -13.91 -8.39
C ARG A 142 6.09 -14.38 -8.85
N ARG A 143 6.21 -14.99 -10.02
CA ARG A 143 7.51 -15.35 -10.59
C ARG A 143 8.44 -14.15 -10.79
N ALA A 144 7.90 -12.98 -11.05
CA ALA A 144 8.66 -11.75 -11.13
C ALA A 144 8.99 -11.13 -9.75
N ARG A 145 8.37 -11.60 -8.67
CA ARG A 145 8.54 -11.08 -7.31
C ARG A 145 9.29 -12.01 -6.37
N PHE A 146 9.47 -13.27 -6.74
CA PHE A 146 10.18 -14.22 -5.90
C PHE A 146 11.55 -14.57 -6.49
N GLN A 147 12.58 -14.57 -5.67
CA GLN A 147 13.91 -14.98 -6.07
C GLN A 147 13.88 -16.44 -6.56
N GLY A 148 14.60 -16.69 -7.66
CA GLY A 148 14.59 -18.01 -8.29
C GLY A 148 13.31 -18.34 -9.10
N GLY A 149 12.40 -17.39 -9.26
CA GLY A 149 11.19 -17.55 -10.10
C GLY A 149 10.16 -18.54 -9.55
N ASN A 150 10.26 -18.94 -8.28
CA ASN A 150 9.39 -19.95 -7.66
C ASN A 150 8.11 -19.28 -7.08
N GLY A 151 7.27 -18.73 -7.96
CA GLY A 151 6.05 -18.03 -7.58
C GLY A 151 4.75 -18.73 -8.03
N THR A 152 4.81 -20.03 -8.40
CA THR A 152 3.62 -20.74 -8.86
C THR A 152 2.56 -20.82 -7.77
N ILE A 153 1.32 -20.47 -8.13
CA ILE A 153 0.16 -20.54 -7.25
C ILE A 153 -1.05 -21.04 -8.01
N SER A 154 -1.92 -21.78 -7.34
CA SER A 154 -3.16 -22.26 -7.91
C SER A 154 -4.34 -21.73 -7.11
N VAL A 155 -5.33 -21.20 -7.78
CA VAL A 155 -6.60 -20.75 -7.18
C VAL A 155 -7.75 -21.67 -7.61
N SER A 156 -8.73 -21.76 -6.73
CA SER A 156 -9.94 -22.55 -6.92
C SER A 156 -11.17 -21.74 -6.53
N GLU A 157 -12.35 -22.29 -6.71
CA GLU A 157 -13.60 -21.67 -6.29
C GLU A 157 -13.61 -21.31 -4.79
N GLN A 158 -12.93 -22.09 -3.96
CA GLN A 158 -12.95 -21.97 -2.50
C GLN A 158 -11.97 -20.93 -1.97
N ASN A 159 -10.89 -20.64 -2.70
CA ASN A 159 -9.76 -19.86 -2.15
C ASN A 159 -9.31 -18.65 -3.00
N TRP A 160 -9.90 -18.43 -4.16
CA TRP A 160 -9.41 -17.40 -5.09
C TRP A 160 -9.41 -16.00 -4.50
N LEU A 161 -10.46 -15.66 -3.73
CA LEU A 161 -10.59 -14.31 -3.16
C LEU A 161 -9.54 -14.05 -2.07
N GLU A 162 -9.32 -15.02 -1.20
CA GLU A 162 -8.30 -14.92 -0.14
C GLU A 162 -6.89 -14.75 -0.73
N ILE A 163 -6.55 -15.58 -1.72
CA ILE A 163 -5.25 -15.54 -2.40
C ILE A 163 -5.04 -14.19 -3.12
N ILE A 164 -6.07 -13.70 -3.84
CA ILE A 164 -6.00 -12.40 -4.53
C ILE A 164 -5.90 -11.26 -3.52
N GLU A 165 -6.66 -11.30 -2.44
CA GLU A 165 -6.59 -10.31 -1.36
C GLU A 165 -5.19 -10.20 -0.78
N GLU A 166 -4.59 -11.32 -0.41
CA GLU A 166 -3.22 -11.32 0.11
C GLU A 166 -2.20 -10.80 -0.91
N GLU A 167 -2.32 -11.21 -2.18
CA GLU A 167 -1.40 -10.75 -3.21
C GLU A 167 -1.56 -9.25 -3.50
N ARG A 168 -2.79 -8.73 -3.45
CA ARG A 168 -3.05 -7.29 -3.57
C ARG A 168 -2.44 -6.53 -2.40
N VAL A 169 -2.53 -7.03 -1.17
CA VAL A 169 -1.87 -6.41 -0.02
C VAL A 169 -0.35 -6.40 -0.20
N ARG A 170 0.25 -7.52 -0.59
CA ARG A 170 1.70 -7.59 -0.84
C ARG A 170 2.18 -6.65 -1.93
N GLU A 171 1.47 -6.61 -3.04
CA GLU A 171 1.88 -5.86 -4.23
C GLU A 171 1.58 -4.36 -4.12
N LEU A 172 0.40 -4.02 -3.63
CA LEU A 172 -0.15 -2.67 -3.64
C LEU A 172 -0.13 -2.01 -2.24
N TYR A 173 0.74 -2.49 -1.35
CA TYR A 173 0.83 -1.98 0.02
C TYR A 173 1.05 -0.47 0.04
N MET A 174 0.18 0.25 0.76
CA MET A 174 0.18 1.71 0.89
C MET A 174 0.00 2.50 -0.42
N GLU A 175 -0.52 1.88 -1.49
CA GLU A 175 -0.81 2.57 -2.76
C GLU A 175 -2.26 3.08 -2.86
N GLY A 176 -3.03 3.02 -1.77
CA GLY A 176 -4.37 3.61 -1.69
C GLY A 176 -5.54 2.67 -2.04
N PHE A 177 -5.28 1.42 -2.44
CA PHE A 177 -6.31 0.50 -2.91
C PHE A 177 -7.10 -0.21 -1.82
N ARG A 178 -6.51 -0.42 -0.62
CA ARG A 178 -7.07 -1.31 0.40
C ARG A 178 -8.48 -0.95 0.85
N LEU A 179 -8.79 0.33 1.03
CA LEU A 179 -10.13 0.78 1.43
C LEU A 179 -11.19 0.35 0.39
N GLN A 180 -10.90 0.55 -0.88
CA GLN A 180 -11.81 0.20 -1.97
C GLN A 180 -11.98 -1.31 -2.11
N ASP A 181 -10.88 -2.06 -1.92
CA ASP A 181 -10.91 -3.52 -1.94
C ASP A 181 -11.81 -4.06 -0.83
N LEU A 182 -11.65 -3.58 0.40
CA LEU A 182 -12.50 -4.00 1.53
C LEU A 182 -13.98 -3.69 1.29
N LYS A 183 -14.29 -2.49 0.79
CA LYS A 183 -15.66 -2.10 0.48
C LYS A 183 -16.31 -3.01 -0.57
N ARG A 184 -15.65 -3.22 -1.71
CA ARG A 184 -16.21 -4.03 -2.80
C ARG A 184 -16.28 -5.53 -2.51
N TRP A 185 -15.48 -6.02 -1.55
CA TRP A 185 -15.54 -7.40 -1.08
C TRP A 185 -16.41 -7.59 0.16
N HIS A 186 -17.03 -6.54 0.68
CA HIS A 186 -17.82 -6.56 1.91
C HIS A 186 -17.04 -7.17 3.07
N LYS A 187 -15.78 -6.70 3.26
CA LYS A 187 -14.89 -7.16 4.32
C LYS A 187 -14.54 -6.05 5.30
N GLY A 188 -14.49 -6.40 6.56
CA GLY A 188 -13.88 -5.60 7.60
C GLY A 188 -12.37 -5.79 7.66
N PHE A 189 -11.75 -5.23 8.68
CA PHE A 189 -10.36 -5.47 8.99
C PHE A 189 -10.09 -5.47 10.50
N GLU A 190 -9.01 -6.12 10.87
CA GLU A 190 -8.43 -6.05 12.20
C GLU A 190 -6.96 -5.65 12.08
N ARG A 191 -6.58 -4.59 12.80
CA ARG A 191 -5.20 -4.15 12.89
C ARG A 191 -4.49 -5.00 13.94
N LYS A 192 -3.32 -5.52 13.59
CA LYS A 192 -2.42 -6.20 14.52
C LYS A 192 -1.15 -5.37 14.59
N PRO A 193 -1.10 -4.38 15.50
CA PRO A 193 0.03 -3.46 15.59
C PRO A 193 1.31 -4.20 15.95
N GLN A 194 2.46 -3.61 15.59
CA GLN A 194 3.75 -4.13 16.02
C GLN A 194 3.88 -4.05 17.56
N GLU A 195 3.31 -3.01 18.16
CA GLU A 195 3.28 -2.80 19.60
C GLU A 195 1.94 -2.19 20.02
N GLN A 196 1.42 -2.63 21.17
CA GLN A 196 0.13 -2.20 21.68
C GLN A 196 0.09 -0.68 22.02
N SER A 197 1.19 -0.10 22.44
CA SER A 197 1.31 1.33 22.75
C SER A 197 1.04 2.23 21.52
N LEU A 198 1.18 1.71 20.31
CA LEU A 198 0.92 2.43 19.06
C LEU A 198 -0.57 2.59 18.72
N THR A 199 -1.46 2.09 19.56
CA THR A 199 -2.90 1.97 19.22
C THR A 199 -3.78 2.94 19.96
N ASN A 200 -3.22 3.86 20.74
CA ASN A 200 -4.00 4.83 21.51
C ASN A 200 -4.97 5.62 20.62
N GLY A 201 -6.26 5.54 20.95
CA GLY A 201 -7.32 6.26 20.24
C GLY A 201 -7.68 5.71 18.85
N SER A 202 -7.09 4.60 18.43
CA SER A 202 -7.36 4.00 17.13
C SER A 202 -8.42 2.91 17.21
N SER A 203 -9.31 2.85 16.21
CA SER A 203 -10.17 1.69 15.99
C SER A 203 -9.31 0.52 15.49
N LEU A 204 -9.15 -0.52 16.32
CA LEU A 204 -8.36 -1.70 15.97
C LEU A 204 -9.11 -2.65 15.03
N LYS A 205 -10.44 -2.60 15.07
CA LYS A 205 -11.30 -3.45 14.26
C LYS A 205 -12.43 -2.62 13.66
N ILE A 206 -12.70 -2.88 12.39
CA ILE A 206 -13.88 -2.37 11.69
C ILE A 206 -14.56 -3.56 11.04
N GLU A 207 -15.84 -3.74 11.31
CA GLU A 207 -16.64 -4.82 10.74
C GLU A 207 -16.93 -4.58 9.26
N ALA A 208 -17.34 -5.63 8.56
CA ALA A 208 -17.78 -5.49 7.17
C ALA A 208 -18.95 -4.52 7.07
N ASP A 209 -18.95 -3.71 6.01
CA ASP A 209 -20.04 -2.74 5.72
C ASP A 209 -20.28 -1.70 6.82
N ASP A 210 -19.32 -1.49 7.73
CA ASP A 210 -19.39 -0.44 8.74
C ASP A 210 -19.55 0.93 8.10
N VAL A 211 -20.36 1.79 8.70
CA VAL A 211 -20.64 3.15 8.21
C VAL A 211 -19.38 3.99 8.01
N ARG A 212 -18.32 3.73 8.79
CA ARG A 212 -17.02 4.40 8.68
C ARG A 212 -16.27 4.12 7.37
N PHE A 213 -16.71 3.16 6.57
CA PHE A 213 -16.21 2.99 5.20
C PHE A 213 -16.69 4.07 4.23
N VAL A 214 -17.64 4.89 4.64
CA VAL A 214 -18.10 6.07 3.89
C VAL A 214 -17.63 7.31 4.62
N TRP A 215 -16.98 8.23 3.92
CA TRP A 215 -16.53 9.49 4.51
C TRP A 215 -17.72 10.32 4.96
N PRO A 216 -17.66 10.94 6.15
CA PRO A 216 -18.70 11.89 6.56
C PRO A 216 -18.71 13.10 5.61
N ILE A 217 -19.88 13.64 5.36
CA ILE A 217 -19.99 14.90 4.62
C ILE A 217 -19.36 16.00 5.46
N PRO A 218 -18.47 16.83 4.90
CA PRO A 218 -17.80 17.88 5.65
C PRO A 218 -18.79 18.82 6.33
N LYS A 219 -18.53 19.18 7.59
CA LYS A 219 -19.43 20.00 8.40
C LYS A 219 -19.78 21.34 7.72
N HIS A 220 -18.81 21.97 7.07
CA HIS A 220 -19.02 23.24 6.38
C HIS A 220 -20.00 23.12 5.20
N GLU A 221 -20.12 21.96 4.57
CA GLU A 221 -21.12 21.72 3.51
C GLU A 221 -22.53 21.57 4.10
N LEU A 222 -22.63 20.90 5.25
CA LEU A 222 -23.91 20.71 5.94
C LEU A 222 -24.46 22.03 6.52
N GLU A 223 -23.57 22.90 7.02
CA GLU A 223 -23.90 24.13 7.72
C GLU A 223 -23.86 25.37 6.81
N SER A 224 -23.59 25.23 5.51
CA SER A 224 -23.59 26.34 4.56
C SER A 224 -24.98 26.98 4.46
N PRO A 225 -25.10 28.34 4.41
CA PRO A 225 -26.34 29.00 4.26
C PRO A 225 -27.12 28.51 3.02
N GLY A 226 -28.34 28.02 3.23
CA GLY A 226 -29.18 27.48 2.17
C GLY A 226 -28.83 26.04 1.74
N SER A 227 -27.94 25.36 2.44
CA SER A 227 -27.62 23.95 2.16
C SER A 227 -28.85 23.06 2.36
N GLN A 228 -29.12 22.21 1.38
CA GLN A 228 -30.13 21.15 1.44
C GLN A 228 -29.51 19.78 1.61
N ILE A 229 -28.19 19.72 1.80
CA ILE A 229 -27.43 18.48 1.95
C ILE A 229 -27.79 17.88 3.31
N GLN A 230 -28.20 16.61 3.28
CA GLN A 230 -28.49 15.86 4.50
C GLN A 230 -27.24 15.09 4.96
N PRO A 231 -26.98 15.00 6.28
CA PRO A 231 -25.90 14.20 6.80
C PRO A 231 -26.08 12.74 6.40
N ASN A 232 -24.97 12.07 6.04
CA ASN A 232 -24.96 10.63 5.84
C ASN A 232 -24.81 9.89 7.18
N GLU A 233 -24.83 8.55 7.16
CA GLU A 233 -24.74 7.76 8.39
C GLU A 233 -23.43 7.96 9.14
N SER A 234 -22.33 8.25 8.42
CA SER A 234 -21.02 8.52 9.02
C SER A 234 -20.93 9.87 9.74
N ASN A 235 -21.92 10.74 9.58
CA ASN A 235 -22.02 12.02 10.30
C ASN A 235 -22.73 11.88 11.67
N LYS A 236 -23.39 10.74 11.89
CA LYS A 236 -24.13 10.44 13.14
C LYS A 236 -23.20 9.86 14.20
#